data_b9344c77760f4274128a536d6553ac96
#
_entry.id   b9344c77760f4274128a536d6553ac96
#
_cell.length_a   1.000
_cell.length_b   1.000
_cell.length_c   1.000
_cell.angle_alpha   90.00
_cell.angle_beta   90.00
_cell.angle_gamma   90.00
#
_symmetry.space_group_name_H-M   'P 1'
#
loop_
_entity.id
_entity.type
_entity.pdbx_description
1 polymer ?
#
loop_
_entity_poly.entity_id
_entity_poly.type
_entity_poly.pdbx_seq_one_letter_code
_entity_poly.pdbx_strand_id
1 'polypeptide(L)'
;MNFFEAVNKRRSVRKFTNTEVPDTVMRKCLKASLQAPNSSNLQPWEFYWIRNSKKKKQIVESCFSQNAAKTAKELVVAVARIDTWKRNRDFIIK
;
A
#
# COMPACT_ATOMS: atom_id res chain seq x y z
N MET A 1 -21.62 -3.69 -2.54
CA MET A 1 -21.50 -2.80 -1.37
C MET A 1 -21.52 -1.35 -1.86
N ASN A 2 -22.42 -0.54 -1.35
CA ASN A 2 -22.46 0.87 -1.70
C ASN A 2 -21.49 1.69 -0.82
N PHE A 3 -21.36 2.98 -1.13
CA PHE A 3 -20.43 3.87 -0.42
C PHE A 3 -20.70 3.92 1.09
N PHE A 4 -21.95 4.09 1.49
CA PHE A 4 -22.30 4.23 2.91
C PHE A 4 -22.05 2.93 3.68
N GLU A 5 -22.33 1.79 3.07
CA GLU A 5 -22.01 0.50 3.67
C GLU A 5 -20.52 0.34 3.88
N ALA A 6 -19.71 0.72 2.88
CA ALA A 6 -18.27 0.64 2.98
C ALA A 6 -17.73 1.51 4.12
N VAL A 7 -18.22 2.74 4.24
CA VAL A 7 -17.81 3.66 5.30
C VAL A 7 -18.20 3.12 6.67
N ASN A 8 -19.43 2.61 6.81
CA ASN A 8 -19.94 2.12 8.08
C ASN A 8 -19.30 0.80 8.52
N LYS A 9 -18.94 -0.05 7.59
CA LYS A 9 -18.34 -1.37 7.88
C LYS A 9 -16.83 -1.33 8.02
N ARG A 10 -16.18 -0.25 7.57
CA ARG A 10 -14.74 -0.14 7.67
C ARG A 10 -14.26 -0.23 9.11
N ARG A 11 -13.22 -0.97 9.32
CA ARG A 11 -12.52 -1.06 10.61
C ARG A 11 -11.01 -1.02 10.37
N SER A 12 -10.28 -0.51 11.35
CA SER A 12 -8.82 -0.57 11.35
C SER A 12 -8.39 -1.89 11.98
N VAL A 13 -8.15 -2.87 11.14
CA VAL A 13 -7.75 -4.21 11.58
C VAL A 13 -6.26 -4.23 11.84
N ARG A 14 -5.86 -4.67 13.03
CA ARG A 14 -4.44 -4.70 13.45
C ARG A 14 -3.93 -6.09 13.82
N LYS A 15 -4.76 -7.10 13.69
CA LYS A 15 -4.37 -8.49 13.88
C LYS A 15 -5.04 -9.32 12.80
N PHE A 16 -4.24 -10.08 12.05
CA PHE A 16 -4.71 -10.80 10.88
C PHE A 16 -4.68 -12.30 11.11
N THR A 17 -5.56 -13.01 10.39
CA THR A 17 -5.58 -14.47 10.41
C THR A 17 -4.44 -15.03 9.56
N ASN A 18 -4.25 -16.36 9.62
CA ASN A 18 -3.22 -17.04 8.84
C ASN A 18 -3.68 -17.40 7.42
N THR A 19 -4.73 -16.75 6.93
CA THR A 19 -5.28 -17.01 5.60
C THR A 19 -4.42 -16.34 4.52
N GLU A 20 -4.05 -17.10 3.51
CA GLU A 20 -3.28 -16.57 2.38
C GLU A 20 -4.09 -15.60 1.53
N VAL A 21 -3.43 -14.58 1.01
CA VAL A 21 -4.03 -13.61 0.08
C VAL A 21 -3.57 -13.96 -1.34
N PRO A 22 -4.50 -14.26 -2.26
CA PRO A 22 -4.11 -14.56 -3.64
C PRO A 22 -3.40 -13.37 -4.31
N ASP A 23 -2.41 -13.68 -5.16
CA ASP A 23 -1.66 -12.65 -5.90
C ASP A 23 -2.58 -11.78 -6.76
N THR A 24 -3.63 -12.36 -7.33
CA THR A 24 -4.60 -11.61 -8.13
C THR A 24 -5.31 -10.53 -7.31
N VAL A 25 -5.64 -10.83 -6.06
CA VAL A 25 -6.27 -9.87 -5.14
C VAL A 25 -5.28 -8.77 -4.79
N MET A 26 -4.03 -9.13 -4.49
CA MET A 26 -2.98 -8.16 -4.20
C MET A 26 -2.76 -7.19 -5.35
N ARG A 27 -2.71 -7.72 -6.58
CA ARG A 27 -2.53 -6.89 -7.78
C ARG A 27 -3.69 -5.93 -7.99
N LYS A 28 -4.92 -6.37 -7.76
CA LYS A 28 -6.11 -5.51 -7.83
C LYS A 28 -6.07 -4.40 -6.79
N CYS A 29 -5.68 -4.73 -5.57
CA CYS A 29 -5.57 -3.73 -4.49
C CYS A 29 -4.50 -2.68 -4.79
N LEU A 30 -3.34 -3.10 -5.26
CA LEU A 30 -2.26 -2.18 -5.62
C LEU A 30 -2.67 -1.28 -6.79
N LYS A 31 -3.33 -1.84 -7.79
CA LYS A 31 -3.82 -1.06 -8.93
C LYS A 31 -4.86 -0.02 -8.50
N ALA A 32 -5.77 -0.40 -7.61
CA ALA A 32 -6.76 0.52 -7.05
C ALA A 32 -6.09 1.64 -6.25
N SER A 33 -5.02 1.32 -5.52
CA SER A 33 -4.28 2.31 -4.74
C SER A 33 -3.65 3.40 -5.62
N LEU A 34 -3.29 3.09 -6.84
CA LEU A 34 -2.74 4.06 -7.79
C LEU A 34 -3.76 5.09 -8.24
N GLN A 35 -5.05 4.87 -7.98
CA GLN A 35 -6.11 5.82 -8.29
C GLN A 35 -6.32 6.87 -7.20
N ALA A 36 -5.58 6.80 -6.09
CA ALA A 36 -5.71 7.76 -5.00
C ALA A 36 -5.37 9.16 -5.48
N PRO A 37 -6.15 10.19 -5.06
CA PRO A 37 -5.88 11.56 -5.44
C PRO A 37 -4.54 12.04 -4.86
N ASN A 38 -3.88 12.91 -5.62
CA ASN A 38 -2.62 13.50 -5.19
C ASN A 38 -2.51 14.92 -5.75
N SER A 39 -1.59 15.70 -5.17
CA SER A 39 -1.40 17.08 -5.55
C SER A 39 -0.98 17.19 -7.02
N SER A 40 -1.77 17.90 -7.82
CA SER A 40 -1.52 18.13 -9.25
C SER A 40 -1.29 16.83 -10.05
N ASN A 41 -1.79 15.72 -9.57
CA ASN A 41 -1.61 14.40 -10.19
C ASN A 41 -0.13 14.07 -10.48
N LEU A 42 0.78 14.50 -9.61
CA LEU A 42 2.22 14.28 -9.77
C LEU A 42 2.65 12.84 -9.50
N GLN A 43 1.80 12.06 -8.85
CA GLN A 43 2.03 10.64 -8.56
C GLN A 43 3.40 10.40 -7.90
N PRO A 44 3.67 11.04 -6.71
CA PRO A 44 5.00 11.00 -6.11
C PRO A 44 5.28 9.74 -5.29
N TRP A 45 4.55 8.67 -5.51
CA TRP A 45 4.65 7.45 -4.73
C TRP A 45 5.11 6.27 -5.55
N GLU A 46 5.72 5.31 -4.85
CA GLU A 46 6.02 3.97 -5.34
C GLU A 46 5.56 2.97 -4.29
N PHE A 47 5.10 1.81 -4.75
CA PHE A 47 4.71 0.72 -3.87
C PHE A 47 5.68 -0.44 -4.06
N TYR A 48 6.19 -0.95 -2.94
CA TYR A 48 7.05 -2.12 -2.91
C TYR A 48 6.29 -3.26 -2.24
N TRP A 49 5.94 -4.27 -3.01
CA TRP A 49 5.29 -5.47 -2.50
C TRP A 49 6.37 -6.44 -2.05
N ILE A 50 6.51 -6.59 -0.73
CA ILE A 50 7.60 -7.34 -0.14
C ILE A 50 7.26 -8.82 -0.12
N ARG A 51 7.93 -9.60 -0.95
CA ARG A 51 7.70 -11.03 -1.10
C ARG A 51 8.81 -11.88 -0.49
N ASN A 52 9.99 -11.31 -0.26
CA ASN A 52 11.11 -11.99 0.36
C ASN A 52 10.90 -12.08 1.87
N SER A 53 10.88 -13.29 2.43
CA SER A 53 10.60 -13.50 3.85
C SER A 53 11.62 -12.84 4.77
N LYS A 54 12.90 -12.82 4.38
CA LYS A 54 13.97 -12.19 5.15
C LYS A 54 13.79 -10.67 5.22
N LYS A 55 13.49 -10.04 4.07
CA LYS A 55 13.23 -8.60 4.01
C LYS A 55 11.96 -8.24 4.76
N LYS A 56 10.93 -9.07 4.66
CA LYS A 56 9.68 -8.88 5.40
C LYS A 56 9.96 -8.85 6.91
N LYS A 57 10.75 -9.79 7.41
CA LYS A 57 11.12 -9.85 8.82
C LYS A 57 11.84 -8.58 9.27
N GLN A 58 12.79 -8.09 8.47
CA GLN A 58 13.52 -6.85 8.76
C GLN A 58 12.58 -5.64 8.85
N ILE A 59 11.61 -5.54 7.93
CA ILE A 59 10.64 -4.44 7.92
C ILE A 59 9.73 -4.53 9.13
N VAL A 60 9.26 -5.72 9.51
CA VAL A 60 8.45 -5.93 10.71
C VAL A 60 9.19 -5.45 11.95
N GLU A 61 10.48 -5.75 12.08
CA GLU A 61 11.31 -5.27 13.17
C GLU A 61 11.41 -3.75 13.19
N SER A 62 11.52 -3.12 12.01
CA SER A 62 11.54 -1.66 11.88
C SER A 62 10.22 -1.02 12.30
N CYS A 63 9.12 -1.76 12.27
CA CYS A 63 7.81 -1.33 12.75
C CYS A 63 7.61 -1.64 14.24
N PHE A 64 8.67 -1.87 14.99
CA PHE A 64 8.64 -2.23 16.42
C PHE A 64 7.84 -3.51 16.69
N SER A 65 7.79 -4.42 15.73
CA SER A 65 7.06 -5.69 15.81
C SER A 65 5.60 -5.54 16.23
N GLN A 66 4.95 -4.46 15.80
CA GLN A 66 3.52 -4.25 16.08
C GLN A 66 2.66 -5.35 15.47
N ASN A 67 1.55 -5.67 16.11
CA ASN A 67 0.68 -6.79 15.70
C ASN A 67 0.24 -6.73 14.25
N ALA A 68 -0.10 -5.56 13.74
CA ALA A 68 -0.50 -5.41 12.34
C ALA A 68 0.61 -5.86 11.38
N ALA A 69 1.83 -5.38 11.58
CA ALA A 69 2.97 -5.75 10.74
C ALA A 69 3.36 -7.22 10.94
N LYS A 70 3.34 -7.69 12.20
CA LYS A 70 3.77 -9.04 12.57
C LYS A 70 2.83 -10.12 12.03
N THR A 71 1.53 -9.87 12.04
CA THR A 71 0.52 -10.85 11.64
C THR A 71 0.11 -10.76 10.17
N ALA A 72 0.44 -9.67 9.48
CA ALA A 72 0.07 -9.49 8.09
C ALA A 72 0.67 -10.57 7.18
N LYS A 73 -0.14 -11.18 6.35
CA LYS A 73 0.29 -12.16 5.35
C LYS A 73 1.05 -11.50 4.21
N GLU A 74 0.62 -10.31 3.84
CA GLU A 74 1.24 -9.51 2.78
C GLU A 74 1.69 -8.17 3.35
N LEU A 75 2.78 -7.65 2.85
CA LEU A 75 3.36 -6.39 3.29
C LEU A 75 3.70 -5.53 2.09
N VAL A 76 3.20 -4.30 2.12
CA VAL A 76 3.48 -3.31 1.08
C VAL A 76 4.07 -2.07 1.73
N VAL A 77 5.16 -1.58 1.18
CA VAL A 77 5.79 -0.32 1.61
C VAL A 77 5.48 0.75 0.58
N ALA A 78 4.83 1.81 1.02
CA ALA A 78 4.56 2.98 0.19
C ALA A 78 5.70 3.99 0.41
N VAL A 79 6.32 4.41 -0.69
CA VAL A 79 7.46 5.35 -0.66
C VAL A 79 7.08 6.60 -1.43
N ALA A 80 7.23 7.76 -0.79
CA ALA A 80 7.08 9.03 -1.47
C ALA A 80 8.39 9.39 -2.18
N ARG A 81 8.29 9.73 -3.44
CA ARG A 81 9.45 10.09 -4.28
C ARG A 81 9.44 11.59 -4.55
N ILE A 82 10.43 12.30 -4.02
CA ILE A 82 10.57 13.73 -4.25
C ILE A 82 11.29 14.06 -5.57
N ASP A 83 11.97 13.09 -6.14
CA ASP A 83 12.77 13.24 -7.36
C ASP A 83 11.96 13.04 -8.66
N THR A 84 10.74 12.51 -8.56
CA THR A 84 9.90 12.22 -9.74
C THR A 84 8.95 13.36 -10.12
N TRP A 85 8.77 14.35 -9.26
CA TRP A 85 7.76 15.40 -9.48
C TRP A 85 8.03 16.23 -10.73
N LYS A 86 9.28 16.51 -11.04
CA LYS A 86 9.64 17.30 -12.23
C LYS A 86 9.21 16.58 -13.52
N ARG A 87 9.53 15.29 -13.62
CA ARG A 87 9.13 14.47 -14.77
C ARG A 87 7.62 14.46 -14.95
N ASN A 88 6.89 14.24 -13.87
CA ASN A 88 5.44 14.16 -13.90
C ASN A 88 4.81 15.53 -14.15
N ARG A 89 5.39 16.60 -13.58
CA ARG A 89 4.97 17.98 -13.85
C ARG A 89 5.08 18.31 -15.33
N ASP A 90 6.22 18.03 -15.94
CA ASP A 90 6.44 18.34 -17.34
C ASP A 90 5.48 17.57 -18.26
N PHE A 91 5.12 16.36 -17.87
CA PHE A 91 4.11 15.57 -18.56
C PHE A 91 2.72 16.19 -18.47
N ILE A 92 2.35 16.74 -17.32
CA ILE A 92 1.03 17.34 -17.07
C ILE A 92 0.88 18.69 -17.79
N ILE A 93 1.93 19.48 -17.83
CA ILE A 93 1.90 20.84 -18.41
C ILE A 93 1.80 20.82 -19.94
N LYS A 94 2.10 19.72 -20.55
CA LYS A 94 1.94 19.58 -22.00
C LYS A 94 0.49 19.72 -22.42
#